data_73590c71b8217369823ea34ee8141a13
#
_entry.id   73590c71b8217369823ea34ee8141a13
#
_cell.length_a   1.000
_cell.length_b   1.000
_cell.length_c   1.000
_cell.angle_alpha   90.00
_cell.angle_beta   90.00
_cell.angle_gamma   90.00
#
_symmetry.space_group_name_H-M   'P 1'
#
loop_
_entity.id
_entity.type
_entity.pdbx_description
1 polymer ?
#
loop_
_entity_poly.entity_id
_entity_poly.type
_entity_poly.pdbx_seq_one_letter_code
_entity_poly.pdbx_strand_id
1 'polypeptide(L)'
;MRIHQPNKGHGGAVNTGLAHATGFYFKVVDSDDWLDPAAMFPLMVYLRSQLDAPVPCDMVVANYVYDKVDEGEQKVMGYGNVLPEGYEFGWDEVGTFLPSQYLLMHSVYYRTEMLRKMHLTLPEHTFYVDNIFVYEPLVYVRTMRYFNVDAYHYFIGREDQSVNEKVMMGRMDQQLRVTRQMIDNVDPQAVRNRHLRHYLRNYLSMMMCICSVFLRMRGGEADERDLKDIWAYLKEQNPSLYRRVRSNVLNLATNLPTEAGEKIGLKGYQIAQKIFKFN
;
A
#
# COMPACT_ATOMS: atom_id res chain seq x y z
N MET A 1 11.45 3.22 23.78
CA MET A 1 10.52 4.04 24.60
C MET A 1 9.12 3.44 24.48
N ARG A 2 8.35 3.36 25.58
CA ARG A 2 6.92 2.96 25.51
C ARG A 2 6.06 4.19 25.68
N ILE A 3 5.04 4.35 24.83
CA ILE A 3 4.11 5.47 24.88
C ILE A 3 2.71 4.90 25.12
N HIS A 4 2.07 5.34 26.21
CA HIS A 4 0.68 5.04 26.50
C HIS A 4 -0.19 6.21 26.10
N GLN A 5 -1.20 5.96 25.29
CA GLN A 5 -2.12 6.98 24.77
C GLN A 5 -3.55 6.40 24.68
N PRO A 6 -4.58 7.23 24.65
CA PRO A 6 -5.91 6.77 24.26
C PRO A 6 -5.87 6.07 22.91
N ASN A 7 -6.74 5.06 22.72
CA ASN A 7 -6.80 4.37 21.43
C ASN A 7 -7.20 5.37 20.31
N LYS A 8 -6.34 5.52 19.33
CA LYS A 8 -6.53 6.38 18.14
C LYS A 8 -6.50 5.56 16.84
N GLY A 9 -6.61 4.23 16.96
CA GLY A 9 -6.46 3.30 15.86
C GLY A 9 -5.02 3.20 15.34
N HIS A 10 -4.83 2.40 14.30
CA HIS A 10 -3.51 2.13 13.70
C HIS A 10 -2.82 3.43 13.22
N GLY A 11 -3.53 4.27 12.47
CA GLY A 11 -2.98 5.56 11.99
C GLY A 11 -2.49 6.45 13.12
N GLY A 12 -3.25 6.56 14.21
CA GLY A 12 -2.85 7.33 15.39
C GLY A 12 -1.62 6.77 16.10
N ALA A 13 -1.46 5.44 16.12
CA ALA A 13 -0.26 4.80 16.67
C ALA A 13 0.98 5.11 15.81
N VAL A 14 0.86 5.02 14.49
CA VAL A 14 1.95 5.35 13.55
C VAL A 14 2.32 6.84 13.63
N ASN A 15 1.34 7.74 13.66
CA ASN A 15 1.58 9.19 13.82
C ASN A 15 2.35 9.49 15.11
N THR A 16 1.94 8.88 16.22
CA THR A 16 2.63 9.03 17.50
C THR A 16 4.04 8.46 17.45
N GLY A 17 4.21 7.29 16.84
CA GLY A 17 5.53 6.68 16.63
C GLY A 17 6.44 7.59 15.81
N LEU A 18 5.98 8.14 14.71
CA LEU A 18 6.74 9.06 13.86
C LEU A 18 7.11 10.37 14.58
N ALA A 19 6.18 10.93 15.36
CA ALA A 19 6.44 12.14 16.14
C ALA A 19 7.57 11.96 17.15
N HIS A 20 7.67 10.79 17.78
CA HIS A 20 8.65 10.47 18.82
C HIS A 20 9.88 9.70 18.32
N ALA A 21 9.91 9.28 17.06
CA ALA A 21 11.04 8.55 16.50
C ALA A 21 12.31 9.41 16.52
N THR A 22 13.41 8.85 17.02
CA THR A 22 14.74 9.48 17.00
C THR A 22 15.68 8.80 16.02
N GLY A 23 15.25 7.66 15.46
CA GLY A 23 16.01 6.90 14.47
C GLY A 23 16.08 7.58 13.11
N PHE A 24 17.15 7.31 12.39
CA PHE A 24 17.41 7.88 11.06
C PHE A 24 16.44 7.33 10.01
N TYR A 25 16.05 6.07 10.14
CA TYR A 25 15.00 5.43 9.37
C TYR A 25 13.82 5.05 10.25
N PHE A 26 12.64 5.07 9.67
CA PHE A 26 11.38 4.73 10.30
C PHE A 26 10.78 3.48 9.65
N LYS A 27 10.45 2.51 10.48
CA LYS A 27 9.77 1.26 10.09
C LYS A 27 8.57 1.04 10.98
N VAL A 28 7.43 0.74 10.40
CA VAL A 28 6.26 0.25 11.14
C VAL A 28 6.33 -1.27 11.22
N VAL A 29 6.10 -1.79 12.41
CA VAL A 29 5.93 -3.23 12.67
C VAL A 29 4.65 -3.40 13.45
N ASP A 30 3.72 -4.17 12.92
CA ASP A 30 2.45 -4.45 13.57
C ASP A 30 2.65 -5.38 14.79
N SER A 31 1.77 -5.31 15.77
CA SER A 31 1.97 -5.96 17.07
C SER A 31 1.87 -7.49 17.02
N ASP A 32 1.30 -8.03 15.95
CA ASP A 32 1.14 -9.46 15.69
C ASP A 32 2.16 -10.01 14.68
N ASP A 33 3.01 -9.14 14.14
CA ASP A 33 4.04 -9.45 13.16
C ASP A 33 5.45 -9.47 13.77
N TRP A 34 6.43 -9.95 13.02
CA TRP A 34 7.83 -9.95 13.46
C TRP A 34 8.84 -9.73 12.34
N LEU A 35 10.04 -9.39 12.72
CA LEU A 35 11.19 -9.25 11.83
C LEU A 35 12.13 -10.45 12.00
N ASP A 36 12.64 -10.98 10.88
CA ASP A 36 13.68 -12.02 10.93
C ASP A 36 15.03 -11.38 11.26
N PRO A 37 15.70 -11.75 12.37
CA PRO A 37 16.95 -11.13 12.78
C PRO A 37 18.10 -11.37 11.80
N ALA A 38 18.15 -12.54 11.13
CA ALA A 38 19.20 -12.86 10.19
C ALA A 38 19.05 -12.06 8.89
N ALA A 39 17.82 -11.97 8.39
CA ALA A 39 17.48 -11.15 7.21
C ALA A 39 17.66 -9.65 7.48
N MET A 40 17.41 -9.20 8.71
CA MET A 40 17.60 -7.81 9.12
C MET A 40 19.09 -7.40 9.22
N PHE A 41 20.00 -8.33 9.39
CA PHE A 41 21.42 -8.00 9.60
C PHE A 41 22.02 -7.17 8.44
N PRO A 42 21.96 -7.59 7.16
CA PRO A 42 22.50 -6.80 6.06
C PRO A 42 21.80 -5.44 5.89
N LEU A 43 20.48 -5.37 6.18
CA LEU A 43 19.76 -4.10 6.17
C LEU A 43 20.32 -3.15 7.25
N MET A 44 20.50 -3.63 8.46
CA MET A 44 21.00 -2.80 9.57
C MET A 44 22.43 -2.30 9.31
N VAL A 45 23.29 -3.12 8.71
CA VAL A 45 24.64 -2.70 8.28
C VAL A 45 24.55 -1.55 7.29
N TYR A 46 23.70 -1.69 6.27
CA TYR A 46 23.47 -0.65 5.28
C TYR A 46 22.84 0.61 5.88
N LEU A 47 21.74 0.48 6.66
CA LEU A 47 21.07 1.62 7.29
C LEU A 47 22.04 2.42 8.19
N ARG A 48 22.95 1.73 8.89
CA ARG A 48 23.99 2.39 9.67
C ARG A 48 24.99 3.16 8.82
N SER A 49 25.39 2.64 7.66
CA SER A 49 26.32 3.34 6.76
C SER A 49 25.74 4.64 6.20
N GLN A 50 24.40 4.74 6.16
CA GLN A 50 23.72 5.93 5.68
C GLN A 50 23.82 7.14 6.63
N LEU A 51 24.22 6.94 7.88
CA LEU A 51 24.43 8.05 8.82
C LEU A 51 25.58 8.97 8.39
N ASP A 52 26.56 8.43 7.70
CA ASP A 52 27.74 9.16 7.23
C ASP A 52 27.69 9.46 5.71
N ALA A 53 26.58 9.07 5.04
CA ALA A 53 26.42 9.27 3.63
C ALA A 53 26.18 10.75 3.29
N PRO A 54 26.87 11.33 2.28
CA PRO A 54 26.64 12.74 1.85
C PRO A 54 25.21 12.99 1.41
N VAL A 55 24.58 12.02 0.77
CA VAL A 55 23.16 12.03 0.38
C VAL A 55 22.57 10.68 0.79
N PRO A 56 21.92 10.61 1.95
CA PRO A 56 21.33 9.37 2.42
C PRO A 56 20.19 8.87 1.53
N CYS A 57 20.08 7.55 1.39
CA CYS A 57 18.99 6.88 0.67
C CYS A 57 17.64 7.23 1.31
N ASP A 58 16.64 7.56 0.48
CA ASP A 58 15.33 7.98 0.96
C ASP A 58 14.45 6.81 1.40
N MET A 59 14.55 5.66 0.71
CA MET A 59 13.75 4.47 0.98
C MET A 59 14.55 3.19 0.79
N VAL A 60 14.45 2.31 1.78
CA VAL A 60 14.94 0.93 1.65
C VAL A 60 13.76 0.00 1.53
N VAL A 61 13.86 -0.98 0.62
CA VAL A 61 12.82 -2.00 0.38
C VAL A 61 13.41 -3.37 0.69
N ALA A 62 12.65 -4.23 1.35
CA ALA A 62 12.95 -5.64 1.53
C ALA A 62 11.71 -6.49 1.24
N ASN A 63 11.87 -7.79 1.07
CA ASN A 63 10.75 -8.70 0.96
C ASN A 63 9.98 -8.78 2.27
N TYR A 64 8.73 -9.22 2.16
CA TYR A 64 7.95 -9.69 3.29
C TYR A 64 7.34 -11.06 2.96
N VAL A 65 6.98 -11.77 4.02
CA VAL A 65 6.43 -13.14 3.93
C VAL A 65 5.02 -13.10 4.49
N TYR A 66 4.05 -13.55 3.72
CA TYR A 66 2.77 -13.97 4.29
C TYR A 66 3.00 -15.29 5.04
N ASP A 67 2.74 -15.29 6.33
CA ASP A 67 2.99 -16.41 7.22
C ASP A 67 1.67 -16.94 7.80
N LYS A 68 1.21 -18.08 7.27
CA LYS A 68 0.05 -18.81 7.80
C LYS A 68 0.53 -19.81 8.83
N VAL A 69 0.84 -19.33 10.02
CA VAL A 69 1.44 -20.14 11.10
C VAL A 69 0.65 -21.41 11.39
N ASP A 70 -0.68 -21.30 11.42
CA ASP A 70 -1.56 -22.44 11.72
C ASP A 70 -1.58 -23.52 10.62
N GLU A 71 -1.30 -23.14 9.37
CA GLU A 71 -1.24 -24.05 8.21
C GLU A 71 0.20 -24.48 7.88
N GLY A 72 1.21 -23.83 8.49
CA GLY A 72 2.62 -24.04 8.15
C GLY A 72 2.98 -23.60 6.72
N GLU A 73 2.16 -22.73 6.11
CA GLU A 73 2.37 -22.21 4.76
C GLU A 73 2.99 -20.82 4.80
N GLN A 74 4.00 -20.61 3.94
CA GLN A 74 4.64 -19.31 3.74
C GLN A 74 4.62 -18.90 2.27
N LYS A 75 4.42 -17.60 2.02
CA LYS A 75 4.52 -17.04 0.68
C LYS A 75 5.35 -15.76 0.70
N VAL A 76 6.50 -15.82 0.06
CA VAL A 76 7.39 -14.66 -0.08
C VAL A 76 6.83 -13.71 -1.13
N MET A 77 6.80 -12.44 -0.76
CA MET A 77 6.47 -11.31 -1.63
C MET A 77 7.74 -10.49 -1.86
N GLY A 78 8.44 -10.84 -2.94
CA GLY A 78 9.69 -10.21 -3.34
C GLY A 78 9.52 -9.25 -4.52
N TYR A 79 10.55 -8.45 -4.77
CA TYR A 79 10.57 -7.40 -5.78
C TYR A 79 11.74 -7.49 -6.76
N GLY A 80 12.52 -8.57 -6.73
CA GLY A 80 13.71 -8.76 -7.60
C GLY A 80 13.41 -8.75 -9.09
N ASN A 81 12.14 -8.94 -9.49
CA ASN A 81 11.70 -8.81 -10.89
C ASN A 81 11.51 -7.34 -11.35
N VAL A 82 11.47 -6.37 -10.42
CA VAL A 82 11.16 -4.96 -10.72
C VAL A 82 12.12 -3.96 -10.09
N LEU A 83 12.83 -4.34 -9.03
CA LEU A 83 13.78 -3.48 -8.33
C LEU A 83 15.21 -4.01 -8.52
N PRO A 84 16.17 -3.15 -8.93
CA PRO A 84 17.58 -3.52 -9.00
C PRO A 84 18.16 -3.92 -7.65
N GLU A 85 19.08 -4.87 -7.64
CA GLU A 85 19.81 -5.33 -6.47
C GLU A 85 21.26 -4.83 -6.48
N GLY A 86 21.86 -4.72 -5.32
CA GLY A 86 23.31 -4.50 -5.19
C GLY A 86 23.76 -3.04 -5.14
N TYR A 87 22.95 -2.07 -5.54
CA TYR A 87 23.28 -0.63 -5.54
C TYR A 87 22.06 0.24 -5.25
N GLU A 88 22.26 1.55 -5.03
CA GLU A 88 21.18 2.53 -4.91
C GLU A 88 20.72 2.96 -6.30
N PHE A 89 19.42 3.08 -6.48
CA PHE A 89 18.79 3.42 -7.76
C PHE A 89 17.65 4.43 -7.60
N GLY A 90 17.25 5.03 -8.71
CA GLY A 90 16.08 5.90 -8.79
C GLY A 90 14.92 5.27 -9.52
N TRP A 91 13.81 6.01 -9.61
CA TRP A 91 12.59 5.53 -10.29
C TRP A 91 12.81 5.20 -11.78
N ASP A 92 13.81 5.77 -12.45
CA ASP A 92 14.10 5.49 -13.87
C ASP A 92 14.57 4.04 -14.11
N GLU A 93 15.06 3.38 -13.07
CA GLU A 93 15.57 2.01 -13.13
C GLU A 93 14.54 0.98 -12.65
N VAL A 94 13.40 1.44 -12.14
CA VAL A 94 12.32 0.57 -11.63
C VAL A 94 11.56 -0.05 -12.78
N GLY A 95 11.39 -1.38 -12.75
CA GLY A 95 10.62 -2.15 -13.71
C GLY A 95 9.11 -1.93 -13.59
N THR A 96 8.35 -2.66 -14.41
CA THR A 96 6.88 -2.62 -14.36
C THR A 96 6.36 -3.66 -13.38
N PHE A 97 5.71 -3.21 -12.32
CA PHE A 97 5.05 -4.07 -11.35
C PHE A 97 3.90 -4.84 -11.98
N LEU A 98 3.75 -6.09 -11.60
CA LEU A 98 2.58 -6.90 -11.95
C LEU A 98 1.31 -6.30 -11.31
N PRO A 99 0.12 -6.53 -11.88
CA PRO A 99 -1.13 -5.96 -11.34
C PRO A 99 -1.43 -6.31 -9.88
N SER A 100 -0.90 -7.44 -9.39
CA SER A 100 -1.04 -7.90 -8.00
C SER A 100 0.18 -7.61 -7.13
N GLN A 101 1.21 -6.99 -7.68
CA GLN A 101 2.45 -6.68 -6.99
C GLN A 101 2.51 -5.19 -6.70
N TYR A 102 2.59 -4.82 -5.45
CA TYR A 102 2.74 -3.44 -4.99
C TYR A 102 3.51 -3.40 -3.67
N LEU A 103 4.10 -2.26 -3.37
CA LEU A 103 4.80 -2.06 -2.10
C LEU A 103 3.77 -1.98 -0.98
N LEU A 104 4.01 -2.70 0.09
CA LEU A 104 3.26 -2.62 1.34
C LEU A 104 4.11 -1.97 2.43
N MET A 105 3.45 -1.52 3.49
CA MET A 105 4.10 -0.99 4.70
C MET A 105 5.12 -1.99 5.27
N HIS A 106 4.85 -3.27 5.12
CA HIS A 106 5.73 -4.36 5.57
C HIS A 106 7.09 -4.39 4.85
N SER A 107 7.16 -3.90 3.61
CA SER A 107 8.39 -3.94 2.79
C SER A 107 9.24 -2.67 2.88
N VAL A 108 8.73 -1.53 3.37
CA VAL A 108 9.41 -0.24 3.25
C VAL A 108 10.00 0.26 4.57
N TYR A 109 11.16 0.92 4.45
CA TYR A 109 11.86 1.66 5.50
C TYR A 109 12.12 3.05 4.95
N TYR A 110 11.52 4.06 5.51
CA TYR A 110 11.67 5.44 5.05
C TYR A 110 12.64 6.24 5.91
N ARG A 111 13.36 7.17 5.30
CA ARG A 111 14.12 8.15 6.05
C ARG A 111 13.16 9.01 6.88
N THR A 112 13.36 9.02 8.21
CA THR A 112 12.46 9.66 9.18
C THR A 112 12.27 11.15 8.87
N GLU A 113 13.34 11.84 8.53
CA GLU A 113 13.31 13.26 8.19
C GLU A 113 12.44 13.55 6.97
N MET A 114 12.45 12.67 5.95
CA MET A 114 11.61 12.81 4.76
C MET A 114 10.13 12.75 5.11
N LEU A 115 9.73 11.75 5.92
CA LEU A 115 8.33 11.61 6.38
C LEU A 115 7.87 12.84 7.18
N ARG A 116 8.74 13.41 8.00
CA ARG A 116 8.44 14.61 8.77
C ARG A 116 8.33 15.86 7.91
N LYS A 117 9.26 16.04 6.97
CA LYS A 117 9.25 17.20 6.05
C LYS A 117 8.03 17.24 5.14
N MET A 118 7.50 16.09 4.77
CA MET A 118 6.24 16.02 4.01
C MET A 118 4.99 16.13 4.87
N HIS A 119 5.15 16.23 6.20
CA HIS A 119 4.05 16.28 7.17
C HIS A 119 3.09 15.09 7.05
N LEU A 120 3.64 13.88 6.84
CA LEU A 120 2.82 12.68 6.75
C LEU A 120 1.92 12.56 7.98
N THR A 121 0.61 12.46 7.74
CA THR A 121 -0.40 12.28 8.78
C THR A 121 -1.43 11.25 8.31
N LEU A 122 -1.58 10.20 9.10
CA LEU A 122 -2.53 9.13 8.83
C LEU A 122 -3.85 9.40 9.57
N PRO A 123 -5.02 9.13 8.97
CA PRO A 123 -6.31 9.24 9.64
C PRO A 123 -6.37 8.39 10.92
N GLU A 124 -6.84 8.99 12.01
CA GLU A 124 -7.13 8.27 13.25
C GLU A 124 -8.40 7.41 13.10
N HIS A 125 -8.51 6.33 13.89
CA HIS A 125 -9.65 5.41 13.88
C HIS A 125 -10.04 4.91 12.49
N THR A 126 -9.04 4.71 11.62
CA THR A 126 -9.23 4.30 10.23
C THR A 126 -8.33 3.11 9.92
N PHE A 127 -8.89 2.06 9.33
CA PHE A 127 -8.13 0.94 8.78
C PHE A 127 -7.60 1.27 7.38
N TYR A 128 -6.70 0.45 6.85
CA TYR A 128 -6.12 0.57 5.49
C TYR A 128 -5.27 1.83 5.28
N VAL A 129 -4.88 2.52 6.35
CA VAL A 129 -4.00 3.71 6.32
C VAL A 129 -2.55 3.37 5.94
N ASP A 130 -2.18 2.09 5.99
CA ASP A 130 -0.96 1.52 5.44
C ASP A 130 -0.77 1.87 3.96
N ASN A 131 -1.87 1.94 3.19
CA ASN A 131 -1.85 2.39 1.79
C ASN A 131 -1.42 3.85 1.67
N ILE A 132 -1.88 4.73 2.56
CA ILE A 132 -1.45 6.14 2.61
C ILE A 132 0.03 6.21 2.99
N PHE A 133 0.44 5.45 4.02
CA PHE A 133 1.82 5.39 4.50
C PHE A 133 2.82 4.99 3.41
N VAL A 134 2.40 4.14 2.48
CA VAL A 134 3.23 3.76 1.32
C VAL A 134 3.11 4.77 0.19
N TYR A 135 1.89 5.12 -0.20
CA TYR A 135 1.61 5.84 -1.45
C TYR A 135 2.10 7.28 -1.45
N GLU A 136 1.78 8.04 -0.40
CA GLU A 136 2.08 9.47 -0.34
C GLU A 136 3.58 9.77 -0.30
N PRO A 137 4.43 9.04 0.46
CA PRO A 137 5.85 9.33 0.50
C PRO A 137 6.59 9.09 -0.82
N LEU A 138 6.06 8.24 -1.71
CA LEU A 138 6.77 7.87 -2.95
C LEU A 138 7.12 9.04 -3.86
N VAL A 139 6.33 10.13 -3.83
CA VAL A 139 6.60 11.34 -4.62
C VAL A 139 7.82 12.13 -4.12
N TYR A 140 8.28 11.84 -2.90
CA TYR A 140 9.46 12.46 -2.27
C TYR A 140 10.69 11.55 -2.35
N VAL A 141 10.51 10.27 -2.69
CA VAL A 141 11.61 9.30 -2.80
C VAL A 141 12.39 9.54 -4.09
N ARG A 142 13.67 9.87 -3.96
CA ARG A 142 14.61 10.07 -5.07
C ARG A 142 15.53 8.87 -5.27
N THR A 143 16.00 8.30 -4.15
CA THR A 143 16.90 7.17 -4.11
C THR A 143 16.32 6.02 -3.29
N MET A 144 16.53 4.82 -3.80
CA MET A 144 16.06 3.57 -3.21
C MET A 144 17.18 2.55 -3.15
N ARG A 145 17.08 1.64 -2.19
CA ARG A 145 17.91 0.44 -2.14
C ARG A 145 17.00 -0.77 -1.90
N TYR A 146 17.16 -1.81 -2.69
CA TYR A 146 16.45 -3.06 -2.50
C TYR A 146 17.36 -4.15 -1.95
N PHE A 147 16.85 -4.88 -0.96
CA PHE A 147 17.44 -6.09 -0.39
C PHE A 147 16.50 -7.26 -0.64
N ASN A 148 16.97 -8.23 -1.40
CA ASN A 148 16.21 -9.46 -1.68
C ASN A 148 16.37 -10.43 -0.50
N VAL A 149 15.85 -10.06 0.65
CA VAL A 149 15.83 -10.83 1.89
C VAL A 149 14.45 -10.76 2.53
N ASP A 150 14.02 -11.82 3.15
CA ASP A 150 12.70 -12.01 3.74
C ASP A 150 12.68 -11.43 5.17
N ALA A 151 12.65 -10.09 5.24
CA ALA A 151 12.91 -9.36 6.48
C ALA A 151 11.70 -9.23 7.42
N TYR A 152 10.48 -9.28 6.88
CA TYR A 152 9.26 -9.06 7.64
C TYR A 152 8.32 -10.26 7.47
N HIS A 153 7.81 -10.79 8.58
CA HIS A 153 6.80 -11.84 8.60
C HIS A 153 5.46 -11.26 9.00
N TYR A 154 4.53 -11.31 8.06
CA TYR A 154 3.16 -10.86 8.21
C TYR A 154 2.29 -12.07 8.57
N PHE A 155 1.86 -12.13 9.82
CA PHE A 155 0.98 -13.18 10.30
C PHE A 155 -0.41 -13.03 9.69
N ILE A 156 -0.84 -14.04 8.93
CA ILE A 156 -2.17 -14.09 8.32
C ILE A 156 -2.89 -15.40 8.66
N GLY A 157 -4.23 -15.41 8.51
CA GLY A 157 -5.07 -16.59 8.69
C GLY A 157 -6.11 -16.46 9.80
N ARG A 158 -6.08 -15.41 10.64
CA ARG A 158 -7.11 -15.19 11.67
C ARG A 158 -8.37 -14.56 11.05
N GLU A 159 -9.54 -14.98 11.54
CA GLU A 159 -10.84 -14.47 11.06
C GLU A 159 -11.10 -12.99 11.37
N ASP A 160 -10.44 -12.43 12.40
CA ASP A 160 -10.62 -11.05 12.85
C ASP A 160 -9.70 -10.04 12.13
N GLN A 161 -8.84 -10.50 11.24
CA GLN A 161 -7.89 -9.64 10.54
C GLN A 161 -8.56 -8.65 9.59
N SER A 162 -7.95 -7.48 9.46
CA SER A 162 -8.45 -6.38 8.63
C SER A 162 -8.59 -6.73 7.15
N VAL A 163 -7.81 -7.69 6.67
CA VAL A 163 -7.82 -8.19 5.29
C VAL A 163 -8.88 -9.25 5.01
N ASN A 164 -9.59 -9.72 6.05
CA ASN A 164 -10.71 -10.64 5.87
C ASN A 164 -11.85 -9.95 5.10
N GLU A 165 -12.41 -10.63 4.09
CA GLU A 165 -13.44 -10.09 3.19
C GLU A 165 -14.66 -9.54 3.94
N LYS A 166 -15.18 -10.28 4.94
CA LYS A 166 -16.32 -9.84 5.75
C LYS A 166 -16.00 -8.59 6.56
N VAL A 167 -14.78 -8.52 7.09
CA VAL A 167 -14.30 -7.36 7.85
C VAL A 167 -14.14 -6.14 6.92
N MET A 168 -13.61 -6.33 5.72
CA MET A 168 -13.48 -5.29 4.71
C MET A 168 -14.84 -4.74 4.27
N MET A 169 -15.82 -5.61 4.01
CA MET A 169 -17.18 -5.18 3.66
C MET A 169 -17.82 -4.33 4.76
N GLY A 170 -17.55 -4.63 6.03
CA GLY A 170 -18.04 -3.85 7.17
C GLY A 170 -17.37 -2.48 7.35
N ARG A 171 -16.23 -2.22 6.64
CA ARG A 171 -15.40 -1.01 6.80
C ARG A 171 -15.20 -0.23 5.51
N MET A 172 -16.15 -0.33 4.59
CA MET A 172 -16.06 0.32 3.29
C MET A 172 -16.02 1.86 3.37
N ASP A 173 -16.64 2.45 4.38
CA ASP A 173 -16.53 3.89 4.68
C ASP A 173 -15.08 4.32 4.90
N GLN A 174 -14.29 3.48 5.56
CA GLN A 174 -12.88 3.75 5.83
C GLN A 174 -12.02 3.53 4.59
N GLN A 175 -12.29 2.49 3.80
CA GLN A 175 -11.64 2.26 2.52
C GLN A 175 -11.88 3.44 1.56
N LEU A 176 -13.10 3.95 1.49
CA LEU A 176 -13.44 5.14 0.70
C LEU A 176 -12.72 6.40 1.20
N ARG A 177 -12.62 6.58 2.53
CA ARG A 177 -11.89 7.69 3.14
C ARG A 177 -10.42 7.68 2.76
N VAL A 178 -9.76 6.52 2.89
CA VAL A 178 -8.35 6.32 2.50
C VAL A 178 -8.15 6.60 1.01
N THR A 179 -9.04 6.07 0.16
CA THR A 179 -8.95 6.26 -1.30
C THR A 179 -9.13 7.74 -1.67
N ARG A 180 -10.05 8.48 -1.02
CA ARG A 180 -10.21 9.93 -1.22
C ARG A 180 -8.94 10.70 -0.83
N GLN A 181 -8.36 10.40 0.33
CA GLN A 181 -7.11 11.05 0.75
C GLN A 181 -5.97 10.78 -0.25
N MET A 182 -5.85 9.57 -0.78
CA MET A 182 -4.85 9.28 -1.81
C MET A 182 -5.07 10.08 -3.10
N ILE A 183 -6.35 10.33 -3.47
CA ILE A 183 -6.71 11.19 -4.63
C ILE A 183 -6.33 12.64 -4.37
N ASP A 184 -6.57 13.13 -3.16
CA ASP A 184 -6.37 14.54 -2.78
C ASP A 184 -4.89 14.90 -2.65
N ASN A 185 -4.10 14.00 -2.03
CA ASN A 185 -2.74 14.32 -1.63
C ASN A 185 -1.71 14.03 -2.73
N VAL A 186 -2.03 13.19 -3.72
CA VAL A 186 -1.10 12.84 -4.79
C VAL A 186 -1.75 12.95 -6.17
N ASP A 187 -1.26 13.87 -7.01
CA ASP A 187 -1.58 13.88 -8.44
C ASP A 187 -0.49 13.14 -9.25
N PRO A 188 -0.74 11.89 -9.67
CA PRO A 188 0.22 11.17 -10.51
C PRO A 188 0.53 11.88 -11.83
N GLN A 189 -0.37 12.75 -12.35
CA GLN A 189 -0.13 13.46 -13.61
C GLN A 189 0.89 14.59 -13.46
N ALA A 190 1.05 15.15 -12.26
CA ALA A 190 2.05 16.15 -11.93
C ALA A 190 3.46 15.54 -11.76
N VAL A 191 3.55 14.22 -11.57
CA VAL A 191 4.84 13.52 -11.37
C VAL A 191 5.61 13.45 -12.69
N ARG A 192 6.84 13.99 -12.71
CA ARG A 192 7.69 14.02 -13.92
C ARG A 192 8.20 12.65 -14.33
N ASN A 193 8.65 11.86 -13.36
CA ASN A 193 9.19 10.52 -13.63
C ASN A 193 8.07 9.59 -14.14
N ARG A 194 8.30 8.99 -15.33
CA ARG A 194 7.29 8.16 -16.01
C ARG A 194 7.00 6.84 -15.28
N HIS A 195 8.00 6.23 -14.65
CA HIS A 195 7.88 4.96 -13.95
C HIS A 195 7.10 5.15 -12.66
N LEU A 196 7.46 6.16 -11.85
CA LEU A 196 6.71 6.53 -10.66
C LEU A 196 5.25 6.90 -11.00
N ARG A 197 5.04 7.74 -12.02
CA ARG A 197 3.69 8.11 -12.48
C ARG A 197 2.86 6.89 -12.85
N HIS A 198 3.47 5.92 -13.56
CA HIS A 198 2.81 4.67 -13.93
C HIS A 198 2.46 3.84 -12.70
N TYR A 199 3.40 3.70 -11.78
CA TYR A 199 3.22 2.97 -10.52
C TYR A 199 2.08 3.57 -9.68
N LEU A 200 2.12 4.87 -9.41
CA LEU A 200 1.10 5.57 -8.62
C LEU A 200 -0.29 5.46 -9.25
N ARG A 201 -0.39 5.58 -10.57
CA ARG A 201 -1.66 5.39 -11.28
C ARG A 201 -2.19 3.96 -11.15
N ASN A 202 -1.33 2.96 -11.25
CA ASN A 202 -1.74 1.56 -11.10
C ASN A 202 -2.15 1.25 -9.66
N TYR A 203 -1.44 1.81 -8.68
CA TYR A 203 -1.80 1.68 -7.27
C TYR A 203 -3.20 2.28 -7.00
N LEU A 204 -3.45 3.50 -7.45
CA LEU A 204 -4.78 4.11 -7.34
C LEU A 204 -5.85 3.35 -8.12
N SER A 205 -5.51 2.79 -9.29
CA SER A 205 -6.43 1.91 -10.04
C SER A 205 -6.83 0.68 -9.25
N MET A 206 -5.90 0.08 -8.51
CA MET A 206 -6.18 -1.04 -7.62
C MET A 206 -7.11 -0.62 -6.48
N MET A 207 -6.85 0.51 -5.83
CA MET A 207 -7.71 1.03 -4.74
C MET A 207 -9.14 1.30 -5.22
N MET A 208 -9.30 1.90 -6.39
CA MET A 208 -10.61 2.14 -7.03
C MET A 208 -11.30 0.83 -7.42
N CYS A 209 -10.54 -0.18 -7.86
CA CYS A 209 -11.05 -1.52 -8.14
C CYS A 209 -11.57 -2.19 -6.85
N ILE A 210 -10.82 -2.15 -5.76
CA ILE A 210 -11.23 -2.66 -4.45
C ILE A 210 -12.54 -2.00 -4.00
N CYS A 211 -12.62 -0.67 -4.04
CA CYS A 211 -13.87 0.05 -3.72
C CYS A 211 -15.03 -0.44 -4.59
N SER A 212 -14.83 -0.56 -5.91
CA SER A 212 -15.89 -0.97 -6.83
C SER A 212 -16.36 -2.40 -6.59
N VAL A 213 -15.45 -3.34 -6.35
CA VAL A 213 -15.76 -4.75 -6.12
C VAL A 213 -16.54 -4.91 -4.80
N PHE A 214 -16.02 -4.38 -3.70
CA PHE A 214 -16.64 -4.60 -2.39
C PHE A 214 -17.98 -3.88 -2.23
N LEU A 215 -18.15 -2.68 -2.78
CA LEU A 215 -19.45 -2.00 -2.80
C LEU A 215 -20.48 -2.79 -3.60
N ARG A 216 -20.09 -3.37 -4.74
CA ARG A 216 -20.99 -4.24 -5.52
C ARG A 216 -21.30 -5.56 -4.83
N MET A 217 -20.31 -6.16 -4.15
CA MET A 217 -20.54 -7.40 -3.38
C MET A 217 -21.49 -7.18 -2.19
N ARG A 218 -21.38 -6.05 -1.53
CA ARG A 218 -22.27 -5.69 -0.42
C ARG A 218 -23.68 -5.39 -0.92
N GLY A 219 -23.78 -4.67 -2.02
CA GLY A 219 -25.05 -4.38 -2.72
C GLY A 219 -25.96 -3.41 -1.96
N GLY A 220 -26.96 -2.91 -2.65
CA GLY A 220 -27.93 -1.98 -2.11
C GLY A 220 -27.77 -0.56 -2.64
N GLU A 221 -28.83 0.24 -2.47
CA GLU A 221 -28.89 1.61 -3.02
C GLU A 221 -27.81 2.54 -2.42
N ALA A 222 -27.45 2.35 -1.14
CA ALA A 222 -26.40 3.13 -0.49
C ALA A 222 -25.03 2.85 -1.14
N ASP A 223 -24.71 1.58 -1.37
CA ASP A 223 -23.46 1.15 -1.97
C ASP A 223 -23.33 1.60 -3.43
N GLU A 224 -24.44 1.59 -4.16
CA GLU A 224 -24.46 2.13 -5.52
C GLU A 224 -24.22 3.65 -5.55
N ARG A 225 -24.77 4.39 -4.55
CA ARG A 225 -24.48 5.81 -4.40
C ARG A 225 -23.01 6.03 -4.09
N ASP A 226 -22.46 5.34 -3.09
CA ASP A 226 -21.05 5.45 -2.72
C ASP A 226 -20.11 5.13 -3.89
N LEU A 227 -20.47 4.12 -4.70
CA LEU A 227 -19.72 3.76 -5.90
C LEU A 227 -19.74 4.88 -6.95
N LYS A 228 -20.91 5.46 -7.21
CA LYS A 228 -21.04 6.60 -8.13
C LYS A 228 -20.27 7.81 -7.60
N ASP A 229 -20.36 8.06 -6.30
CA ASP A 229 -19.75 9.21 -5.65
C ASP A 229 -18.21 9.16 -5.65
N ILE A 230 -17.60 8.01 -5.39
CA ILE A 230 -16.14 7.92 -5.43
C ILE A 230 -15.59 8.09 -6.86
N TRP A 231 -16.29 7.59 -7.88
CA TRP A 231 -15.90 7.78 -9.27
C TRP A 231 -16.16 9.22 -9.75
N ALA A 232 -17.24 9.86 -9.31
CA ALA A 232 -17.53 11.27 -9.58
C ALA A 232 -16.48 12.16 -8.92
N TYR A 233 -16.12 11.86 -7.66
CA TYR A 233 -15.08 12.54 -6.92
C TYR A 233 -13.73 12.52 -7.67
N LEU A 234 -13.25 11.35 -8.08
CA LEU A 234 -12.02 11.26 -8.89
C LEU A 234 -12.11 12.07 -10.19
N LYS A 235 -13.28 12.06 -10.85
CA LYS A 235 -13.49 12.81 -12.08
C LYS A 235 -13.47 14.33 -11.85
N GLU A 236 -14.02 14.79 -10.75
CA GLU A 236 -14.05 16.21 -10.36
C GLU A 236 -12.65 16.69 -9.99
N GLN A 237 -11.94 15.95 -9.13
CA GLN A 237 -10.59 16.31 -8.70
C GLN A 237 -9.57 16.25 -9.85
N ASN A 238 -9.63 15.22 -10.70
CA ASN A 238 -8.69 15.06 -11.80
C ASN A 238 -9.31 14.31 -12.99
N PRO A 239 -9.92 15.04 -13.97
CA PRO A 239 -10.56 14.42 -15.14
C PRO A 239 -9.60 13.60 -16.02
N SER A 240 -8.33 13.98 -16.07
CA SER A 240 -7.32 13.26 -16.85
C SER A 240 -6.95 11.92 -16.19
N LEU A 241 -6.73 11.94 -14.87
CA LEU A 241 -6.46 10.74 -14.07
C LEU A 241 -7.67 9.80 -14.09
N TYR A 242 -8.88 10.33 -13.92
CA TYR A 242 -10.14 9.57 -14.03
C TYR A 242 -10.20 8.75 -15.31
N ARG A 243 -9.97 9.37 -16.49
CA ARG A 243 -9.99 8.66 -17.77
C ARG A 243 -9.00 7.49 -17.81
N ARG A 244 -7.80 7.70 -17.31
CA ARG A 244 -6.74 6.68 -17.30
C ARG A 244 -7.02 5.55 -16.31
N VAL A 245 -7.47 5.88 -15.10
CA VAL A 245 -7.84 4.90 -14.07
C VAL A 245 -9.07 4.11 -14.52
N ARG A 246 -10.07 4.78 -15.10
CA ARG A 246 -11.32 4.16 -15.58
C ARG A 246 -11.11 3.22 -16.76
N SER A 247 -10.15 3.52 -17.65
CA SER A 247 -9.77 2.67 -18.80
C SER A 247 -8.77 1.56 -18.48
N ASN A 248 -8.30 1.45 -17.23
CA ASN A 248 -7.48 0.33 -16.79
C ASN A 248 -8.30 -0.97 -16.84
N VAL A 249 -7.68 -2.07 -17.27
CA VAL A 249 -8.36 -3.38 -17.45
C VAL A 249 -9.12 -3.82 -16.21
N LEU A 250 -8.52 -3.64 -15.01
CA LEU A 250 -9.17 -3.97 -13.74
C LEU A 250 -10.48 -3.18 -13.55
N ASN A 251 -10.43 -1.88 -13.79
CA ASN A 251 -11.58 -0.99 -13.61
C ASN A 251 -12.60 -1.07 -14.75
N LEU A 252 -12.21 -1.41 -15.96
CA LEU A 252 -13.13 -1.71 -17.04
C LEU A 252 -13.98 -2.93 -16.69
N ALA A 253 -13.35 -4.02 -16.26
CA ALA A 253 -14.03 -5.26 -15.93
C ALA A 253 -15.02 -5.08 -14.76
N THR A 254 -14.60 -4.35 -13.69
CA THR A 254 -15.43 -4.16 -12.51
C THR A 254 -16.51 -3.09 -12.65
N ASN A 255 -16.52 -2.31 -13.71
CA ASN A 255 -17.46 -1.20 -13.91
C ASN A 255 -18.27 -1.29 -15.20
N LEU A 256 -18.42 -2.46 -15.77
CA LEU A 256 -19.32 -2.68 -16.89
C LEU A 256 -20.77 -2.41 -16.46
N PRO A 257 -21.57 -1.70 -17.29
CA PRO A 257 -22.90 -1.22 -16.90
C PRO A 257 -24.00 -2.30 -17.01
N THR A 258 -23.64 -3.58 -17.03
CA THR A 258 -24.58 -4.69 -17.20
C THR A 258 -24.45 -5.69 -16.06
N GLU A 259 -25.54 -6.41 -15.71
CA GLU A 259 -25.50 -7.53 -14.77
C GLU A 259 -24.45 -8.59 -15.15
N ALA A 260 -24.21 -8.78 -16.44
CA ALA A 260 -23.16 -9.66 -16.94
C ALA A 260 -21.77 -9.12 -16.58
N GLY A 261 -21.56 -7.81 -16.66
CA GLY A 261 -20.31 -7.16 -16.26
C GLY A 261 -20.04 -7.24 -14.76
N GLU A 262 -21.09 -7.11 -13.95
CA GLU A 262 -20.99 -7.32 -12.51
C GLU A 262 -20.55 -8.75 -12.18
N LYS A 263 -21.17 -9.75 -12.80
CA LYS A 263 -20.81 -11.16 -12.64
C LYS A 263 -19.40 -11.46 -13.14
N ILE A 264 -18.95 -10.82 -14.22
CA ILE A 264 -17.57 -10.95 -14.74
C ILE A 264 -16.56 -10.33 -13.79
N GLY A 265 -16.85 -9.13 -13.27
CA GLY A 265 -16.00 -8.44 -12.29
C GLY A 265 -15.84 -9.23 -11.00
N LEU A 266 -16.95 -9.74 -10.44
CA LEU A 266 -16.96 -10.59 -9.25
C LEU A 266 -16.26 -11.93 -9.47
N LYS A 267 -16.49 -12.60 -10.61
CA LYS A 267 -15.76 -13.82 -10.96
C LYS A 267 -14.26 -13.56 -11.15
N GLY A 268 -13.89 -12.47 -11.79
CA GLY A 268 -12.50 -12.06 -11.95
C GLY A 268 -11.81 -11.84 -10.60
N TYR A 269 -12.51 -11.19 -9.66
CA TYR A 269 -12.03 -11.03 -8.29
C TYR A 269 -11.88 -12.37 -7.56
N GLN A 270 -12.87 -13.26 -7.62
CA GLN A 270 -12.80 -14.60 -7.01
C GLN A 270 -11.67 -15.46 -7.59
N ILE A 271 -11.42 -15.34 -8.91
CA ILE A 271 -10.30 -16.01 -9.56
C ILE A 271 -8.97 -15.39 -9.07
N ALA A 272 -8.90 -14.06 -8.99
CA ALA A 272 -7.72 -13.38 -8.45
C ALA A 272 -7.45 -13.80 -6.99
N GLN A 273 -8.47 -13.85 -6.13
CA GLN A 273 -8.32 -14.36 -4.76
C GLN A 273 -7.74 -15.78 -4.72
N LYS A 274 -8.28 -16.69 -5.55
CA LYS A 274 -7.79 -18.09 -5.61
C LYS A 274 -6.35 -18.20 -6.11
N ILE A 275 -5.99 -17.40 -7.13
CA ILE A 275 -4.63 -17.40 -7.72
C ILE A 275 -3.62 -16.78 -6.76
N PHE A 276 -3.99 -15.70 -6.09
CA PHE A 276 -3.11 -14.96 -5.18
C PHE A 276 -3.21 -15.42 -3.73
N LYS A 277 -4.12 -16.37 -3.43
CA LYS A 277 -4.37 -16.86 -2.06
C LYS A 277 -4.58 -15.72 -1.04
N PHE A 278 -5.25 -14.65 -1.46
CA PHE A 278 -5.82 -13.73 -0.49
C PHE A 278 -6.98 -14.45 0.20
N ASN A 279 -7.00 -14.44 1.51
CA ASN A 279 -8.07 -15.10 2.29
C ASN A 279 -9.41 -14.47 2.06
#